data_c00318b12c944e8784653339c6ced59b
#
_entry.id   c00318b12c944e8784653339c6ced59b
#
_cell.length_a   1.000
_cell.length_b   1.000
_cell.length_c   1.000
_cell.angle_alpha   90.00
_cell.angle_beta   90.00
_cell.angle_gamma   90.00
#
_symmetry.space_group_name_H-M   'P 1'
#
loop_
_entity.id
_entity.type
_entity.pdbx_description
1 polymer ?
#
loop_
_entity_poly.entity_id
_entity_poly.type
_entity_poly.pdbx_seq_one_letter_code
_entity_poly.pdbx_strand_id
1 'polypeptide(L)'
;MSNQWVVTDDQGNILGLPPMPGVVDFDVAGPGICLIWNLSYDGALTGLDVGNNVSGVTGSFALSNSISVTRNQPEGGTIAGGPFEFCVGDSIADNITPGAISLTGNSGTNSQWVVTDDQGNILGLPPMPSVVDFDGAGFGTCLIWHLSFENGLTGAEVGNNAMTDLVGCYNLSNSIAVMLVMVLLIMFQELHLREIRE
;
A
#
# COMPACT_ATOMS: atom_id res chain seq x y z
N MET A 1 33.81 -30.39 -10.98
CA MET A 1 33.32 -29.02 -11.08
C MET A 1 31.89 -29.00 -10.52
N SER A 2 31.64 -28.21 -9.50
CA SER A 2 30.35 -28.08 -8.82
C SER A 2 29.72 -26.72 -9.15
N ASN A 3 28.39 -26.61 -9.01
CA ASN A 3 27.67 -25.37 -9.28
C ASN A 3 26.76 -25.04 -8.08
N GLN A 4 26.62 -23.74 -7.79
CA GLN A 4 25.73 -23.20 -6.80
C GLN A 4 25.03 -21.95 -7.36
N TRP A 5 23.70 -21.84 -7.20
CA TRP A 5 23.00 -20.59 -7.48
C TRP A 5 23.17 -19.65 -6.28
N VAL A 6 23.46 -18.41 -6.57
CA VAL A 6 23.67 -17.35 -5.57
C VAL A 6 22.72 -16.21 -5.89
N VAL A 7 22.00 -15.75 -4.90
CA VAL A 7 21.16 -14.54 -4.98
C VAL A 7 21.81 -13.49 -4.10
N THR A 8 22.08 -12.32 -4.66
CA THR A 8 22.64 -11.17 -3.94
C THR A 8 21.71 -9.96 -4.08
N ASP A 9 21.91 -8.96 -3.21
CA ASP A 9 21.46 -7.60 -3.49
C ASP A 9 22.36 -6.95 -4.59
N ASP A 10 22.09 -5.70 -4.94
CA ASP A 10 22.85 -4.91 -5.89
C ASP A 10 24.26 -4.55 -5.39
N GLN A 11 24.53 -4.72 -4.09
CA GLN A 11 25.83 -4.49 -3.47
C GLN A 11 26.66 -5.77 -3.31
N GLY A 12 26.12 -6.91 -3.73
CA GLY A 12 26.77 -8.20 -3.67
C GLY A 12 26.65 -8.95 -2.36
N ASN A 13 25.79 -8.50 -1.42
CA ASN A 13 25.51 -9.25 -0.20
C ASN A 13 24.66 -10.46 -0.53
N ILE A 14 25.07 -11.64 -0.08
CA ILE A 14 24.41 -12.93 -0.36
C ILE A 14 23.12 -13.00 0.45
N LEU A 15 21.99 -13.01 -0.26
CA LEU A 15 20.65 -13.13 0.29
C LEU A 15 20.18 -14.58 0.35
N GLY A 16 20.72 -15.44 -0.51
CA GLY A 16 20.32 -16.83 -0.56
C GLY A 16 21.23 -17.70 -1.45
N LEU A 17 21.24 -18.99 -1.15
CA LEU A 17 21.98 -20.04 -1.88
C LEU A 17 20.98 -21.13 -2.32
N PRO A 18 20.04 -20.84 -3.21
CA PRO A 18 19.00 -21.79 -3.61
C PRO A 18 19.58 -22.92 -4.46
N PRO A 19 18.94 -24.10 -4.46
CA PRO A 19 19.32 -25.20 -5.36
C PRO A 19 19.02 -24.88 -6.83
N MET A 20 18.03 -24.03 -7.07
CA MET A 20 17.66 -23.50 -8.40
C MET A 20 16.96 -22.14 -8.27
N PRO A 21 17.02 -21.25 -9.28
CA PRO A 21 16.41 -19.93 -9.21
C PRO A 21 14.89 -19.94 -9.04
N GLY A 22 14.20 -20.92 -9.61
CA GLY A 22 12.74 -21.00 -9.63
C GLY A 22 12.08 -21.34 -8.28
N VAL A 23 12.87 -21.59 -7.22
CA VAL A 23 12.35 -21.82 -5.86
C VAL A 23 12.52 -20.59 -4.96
N VAL A 24 13.07 -19.50 -5.49
CA VAL A 24 13.28 -18.26 -4.73
C VAL A 24 11.99 -17.48 -4.69
N ASP A 25 11.49 -17.26 -3.48
CA ASP A 25 10.44 -16.29 -3.23
C ASP A 25 11.08 -14.92 -3.00
N PHE A 26 10.88 -14.02 -3.94
CA PHE A 26 11.44 -12.66 -3.88
C PHE A 26 10.56 -11.71 -3.05
N ASP A 27 9.34 -12.07 -2.69
CA ASP A 27 8.44 -11.18 -1.92
C ASP A 27 8.96 -10.95 -0.49
N VAL A 28 9.66 -11.96 0.07
CA VAL A 28 10.25 -11.86 1.43
C VAL A 28 11.41 -10.88 1.53
N ALA A 29 12.05 -10.50 0.42
CA ALA A 29 13.28 -9.71 0.45
C ALA A 29 13.07 -8.18 0.41
N GLY A 30 11.79 -7.70 0.40
CA GLY A 30 11.45 -6.27 0.31
C GLY A 30 11.78 -5.64 -1.07
N PRO A 31 11.51 -4.36 -1.29
CA PRO A 31 11.79 -3.67 -2.55
C PRO A 31 13.28 -3.53 -2.80
N GLY A 32 13.69 -3.44 -4.07
CA GLY A 32 15.08 -3.31 -4.46
C GLY A 32 15.45 -4.18 -5.64
N ILE A 33 16.76 -4.35 -5.87
CA ILE A 33 17.31 -5.16 -6.94
C ILE A 33 17.96 -6.39 -6.34
N CYS A 34 17.57 -7.58 -6.80
CA CYS A 34 18.29 -8.83 -6.56
C CYS A 34 19.01 -9.25 -7.83
N LEU A 35 20.19 -9.80 -7.68
CA LEU A 35 20.98 -10.38 -8.76
C LEU A 35 21.09 -11.88 -8.57
N ILE A 36 20.78 -12.64 -9.61
CA ILE A 36 20.89 -14.10 -9.63
C ILE A 36 22.14 -14.47 -10.43
N TRP A 37 23.00 -15.28 -9.83
CA TRP A 37 24.25 -15.75 -10.40
C TRP A 37 24.29 -17.26 -10.38
N ASN A 38 25.03 -17.87 -11.32
CA ASN A 38 25.53 -19.22 -11.21
C ASN A 38 27.01 -19.18 -10.86
N LEU A 39 27.38 -19.76 -9.73
CA LEU A 39 28.75 -19.89 -9.27
C LEU A 39 29.23 -21.30 -9.58
N SER A 40 30.26 -21.42 -10.44
CA SER A 40 30.93 -22.68 -10.75
C SER A 40 32.25 -22.73 -9.99
N TYR A 41 32.54 -23.85 -9.34
CA TYR A 41 33.73 -23.96 -8.49
C TYR A 41 34.34 -25.36 -8.49
N ASP A 42 35.59 -25.41 -8.06
CA ASP A 42 36.35 -26.64 -7.87
C ASP A 42 37.03 -26.64 -6.50
N GLY A 43 36.89 -27.73 -5.77
CA GLY A 43 37.35 -27.84 -4.40
C GLY A 43 36.45 -27.16 -3.37
N ALA A 44 37.03 -26.77 -2.24
CA ALA A 44 36.30 -26.10 -1.15
C ALA A 44 36.31 -24.58 -1.33
N LEU A 45 35.15 -23.96 -1.03
CA LEU A 45 35.00 -22.51 -0.91
C LEU A 45 34.88 -22.11 0.55
N THR A 46 35.32 -20.89 0.88
CA THR A 46 35.05 -20.26 2.17
C THR A 46 34.38 -18.92 1.96
N GLY A 47 33.53 -18.51 2.91
CA GLY A 47 32.80 -17.25 2.86
C GLY A 47 31.54 -17.24 1.98
N LEU A 48 31.17 -18.37 1.39
CA LEU A 48 29.92 -18.51 0.64
C LEU A 48 28.77 -18.82 1.57
N ASP A 49 28.36 -17.85 2.37
CA ASP A 49 27.29 -17.93 3.34
C ASP A 49 26.31 -16.77 3.21
N VAL A 50 25.04 -16.98 3.53
CA VAL A 50 24.03 -15.92 3.57
C VAL A 50 24.44 -14.86 4.59
N GLY A 51 24.35 -13.59 4.18
CA GLY A 51 24.79 -12.44 4.97
C GLY A 51 26.21 -11.97 4.68
N ASN A 52 27.05 -12.78 4.03
CA ASN A 52 28.37 -12.36 3.57
C ASN A 52 28.27 -11.64 2.21
N ASN A 53 29.35 -10.93 1.85
CA ASN A 53 29.47 -10.34 0.52
C ASN A 53 30.19 -11.31 -0.42
N VAL A 54 29.70 -11.43 -1.65
CA VAL A 54 30.27 -12.34 -2.65
C VAL A 54 31.74 -12.03 -2.97
N SER A 55 32.18 -10.78 -2.79
CA SER A 55 33.59 -10.38 -2.95
C SER A 55 34.53 -10.96 -1.89
N GLY A 56 33.97 -11.43 -0.77
CA GLY A 56 34.70 -12.10 0.32
C GLY A 56 34.83 -13.62 0.14
N VAL A 57 34.23 -14.19 -0.89
CA VAL A 57 34.35 -15.62 -1.19
C VAL A 57 35.76 -15.94 -1.66
N THR A 58 36.36 -16.98 -1.11
CA THR A 58 37.69 -17.44 -1.48
C THR A 58 37.68 -18.90 -1.91
N GLY A 59 38.62 -19.23 -2.84
CA GLY A 59 38.74 -20.56 -3.46
C GLY A 59 38.82 -20.44 -4.98
N SER A 60 38.73 -21.57 -5.67
CA SER A 60 38.72 -21.58 -7.14
C SER A 60 37.28 -21.55 -7.64
N PHE A 61 36.81 -20.39 -8.08
CA PHE A 61 35.46 -20.20 -8.60
C PHE A 61 35.36 -19.17 -9.71
N ALA A 62 34.25 -19.21 -10.44
CA ALA A 62 33.85 -18.19 -11.40
C ALA A 62 32.33 -17.95 -11.26
N LEU A 63 31.93 -16.69 -11.33
CA LEU A 63 30.53 -16.27 -11.44
C LEU A 63 30.15 -16.10 -12.91
N SER A 64 28.93 -16.48 -13.25
CA SER A 64 28.30 -16.12 -14.52
C SER A 64 28.03 -14.62 -14.60
N ASN A 65 27.50 -14.14 -15.74
CA ASN A 65 26.75 -12.92 -15.74
C ASN A 65 25.51 -13.05 -14.81
N SER A 66 25.01 -11.92 -14.30
CA SER A 66 23.81 -11.90 -13.46
C SER A 66 22.54 -11.71 -14.26
N ILE A 67 21.45 -12.22 -13.70
CA ILE A 67 20.08 -11.84 -14.07
C ILE A 67 19.56 -10.91 -12.97
N SER A 68 19.08 -9.73 -13.36
CA SER A 68 18.50 -8.77 -12.43
C SER A 68 17.01 -9.02 -12.25
N VAL A 69 16.58 -9.06 -10.99
CA VAL A 69 15.17 -9.08 -10.57
C VAL A 69 14.92 -7.78 -9.82
N THR A 70 14.16 -6.89 -10.44
CA THR A 70 13.75 -5.62 -9.81
C THR A 70 12.41 -5.83 -9.12
N ARG A 71 12.33 -5.40 -7.85
CA ARG A 71 11.10 -5.40 -7.06
C ARG A 71 10.76 -3.96 -6.74
N ASN A 72 9.67 -3.50 -7.33
CA ASN A 72 9.16 -2.16 -7.09
C ASN A 72 8.34 -2.16 -5.80
N GLN A 73 8.47 -1.08 -5.02
CA GLN A 73 7.50 -0.78 -3.97
C GLN A 73 6.42 0.09 -4.60
N PRO A 74 5.14 -0.25 -4.43
CA PRO A 74 4.07 0.65 -4.79
C PRO A 74 4.15 1.94 -3.97
N GLU A 75 3.77 3.06 -4.58
CA GLU A 75 3.63 4.33 -3.89
C GLU A 75 2.14 4.72 -3.89
N GLY A 76 1.57 4.96 -2.72
CA GLY A 76 0.16 5.39 -2.58
C GLY A 76 -0.11 6.74 -3.22
N GLY A 77 0.96 7.53 -3.36
CA GLY A 77 0.92 8.89 -3.88
C GLY A 77 0.44 9.90 -2.85
N THR A 78 0.17 11.09 -3.33
CA THR A 78 -0.38 12.18 -2.53
C THR A 78 -1.73 12.58 -3.11
N ILE A 79 -2.77 12.55 -2.27
CA ILE A 79 -4.08 13.09 -2.61
C ILE A 79 -4.23 14.49 -2.02
N ALA A 80 -4.83 15.40 -2.80
CA ALA A 80 -5.09 16.78 -2.40
C ALA A 80 -6.52 17.18 -2.77
N GLY A 81 -7.11 18.01 -1.94
CA GLY A 81 -8.50 18.45 -1.97
C GLY A 81 -9.09 18.43 -0.56
N GLY A 82 -10.32 18.89 -0.37
CA GLY A 82 -10.98 18.88 0.93
C GLY A 82 -10.32 19.81 1.99
N PRO A 83 -10.61 19.60 3.30
CA PRO A 83 -11.59 18.62 3.80
C PRO A 83 -13.00 18.90 3.26
N PHE A 84 -13.85 17.86 3.27
CA PHE A 84 -15.25 17.97 2.87
C PHE A 84 -16.14 17.89 4.11
N GLU A 85 -17.32 18.54 4.04
CA GLU A 85 -18.33 18.47 5.10
C GLU A 85 -19.69 18.30 4.44
N PHE A 86 -20.46 17.31 4.90
CA PHE A 86 -21.80 17.01 4.42
C PHE A 86 -22.80 16.90 5.56
N CYS A 87 -24.04 17.21 5.27
CA CYS A 87 -25.16 17.14 6.17
C CYS A 87 -25.94 15.84 5.91
N VAL A 88 -25.66 14.79 6.65
CA VAL A 88 -26.22 13.45 6.40
C VAL A 88 -27.61 13.24 7.01
N GLY A 89 -28.40 12.35 6.39
CA GLY A 89 -29.73 11.95 6.85
C GLY A 89 -30.86 12.86 6.39
N ASP A 90 -30.63 13.70 5.39
CA ASP A 90 -31.65 14.56 4.77
C ASP A 90 -32.23 13.96 3.46
N SER A 91 -31.77 12.78 3.08
CA SER A 91 -32.16 12.06 1.86
C SER A 91 -31.71 12.77 0.56
N ILE A 92 -30.75 13.67 0.65
CA ILE A 92 -30.09 14.29 -0.49
C ILE A 92 -28.71 13.64 -0.63
N ALA A 93 -28.38 13.18 -1.82
CA ALA A 93 -27.08 12.52 -2.06
C ALA A 93 -25.90 13.47 -1.84
N ASP A 94 -25.00 13.06 -0.93
CA ASP A 94 -23.80 13.79 -0.56
C ASP A 94 -22.57 13.25 -1.33
N ASN A 95 -22.33 13.78 -2.51
CA ASN A 95 -21.23 13.36 -3.37
C ASN A 95 -20.13 14.42 -3.45
N ILE A 96 -18.90 13.96 -3.48
CA ILE A 96 -17.75 14.84 -3.79
C ILE A 96 -17.82 15.20 -5.28
N THR A 97 -17.70 16.48 -5.58
CA THR A 97 -17.69 16.96 -6.96
C THR A 97 -16.57 16.29 -7.75
N PRO A 98 -16.83 15.74 -8.96
CA PRO A 98 -15.80 15.17 -9.81
C PRO A 98 -14.64 16.16 -10.04
N GLY A 99 -13.39 15.69 -9.83
CA GLY A 99 -12.19 16.51 -9.96
C GLY A 99 -11.83 17.35 -8.72
N ALA A 100 -12.63 17.32 -7.64
CA ALA A 100 -12.30 18.02 -6.40
C ALA A 100 -11.14 17.35 -5.61
N ILE A 101 -10.83 16.09 -5.91
CA ILE A 101 -9.65 15.39 -5.40
C ILE A 101 -8.68 15.14 -6.55
N SER A 102 -7.43 15.51 -6.35
CA SER A 102 -6.32 15.20 -7.25
C SER A 102 -5.41 14.14 -6.62
N LEU A 103 -4.78 13.31 -7.46
CA LEU A 103 -3.82 12.28 -7.08
C LEU A 103 -2.54 12.48 -7.88
N THR A 104 -1.40 12.44 -7.21
CA THR A 104 -0.07 12.60 -7.84
C THR A 104 0.94 11.66 -7.20
N GLY A 105 1.95 11.22 -7.97
CA GLY A 105 3.08 10.44 -7.45
C GLY A 105 2.76 9.02 -7.02
N ASN A 106 1.60 8.49 -7.40
CA ASN A 106 1.28 7.09 -7.17
C ASN A 106 1.98 6.18 -8.18
N SER A 107 2.34 4.98 -7.77
CA SER A 107 2.90 3.92 -8.62
C SER A 107 2.52 2.55 -8.08
N GLY A 108 2.43 1.56 -8.96
CA GLY A 108 2.05 0.18 -8.66
C GLY A 108 1.33 -0.44 -9.84
N THR A 109 1.26 -1.78 -9.87
CA THR A 109 0.56 -2.52 -10.93
C THR A 109 -0.96 -2.30 -10.87
N ASN A 110 -1.48 -2.15 -9.66
CA ASN A 110 -2.90 -1.98 -9.38
C ASN A 110 -3.13 -0.78 -8.46
N SER A 111 -4.34 -0.25 -8.49
CA SER A 111 -4.75 0.81 -7.56
C SER A 111 -6.24 0.75 -7.24
N GLN A 112 -6.61 1.27 -6.06
CA GLN A 112 -7.99 1.27 -5.56
C GLN A 112 -8.21 2.49 -4.65
N TRP A 113 -9.33 3.16 -4.77
CA TRP A 113 -9.77 4.12 -3.76
C TRP A 113 -10.38 3.37 -2.58
N VAL A 114 -10.07 3.84 -1.38
CA VAL A 114 -10.53 3.24 -0.12
C VAL A 114 -11.21 4.32 0.71
N VAL A 115 -12.39 4.02 1.20
CA VAL A 115 -13.10 4.86 2.18
C VAL A 115 -13.14 4.09 3.49
N THR A 116 -12.66 4.72 4.58
CA THR A 116 -12.66 4.14 5.92
C THR A 116 -13.43 5.04 6.90
N ASP A 117 -13.76 4.50 8.06
CA ASP A 117 -14.06 5.32 9.23
C ASP A 117 -12.76 5.93 9.80
N ASP A 118 -12.87 6.67 10.90
CA ASP A 118 -11.74 7.27 11.62
C ASP A 118 -10.86 6.25 12.36
N GLN A 119 -11.33 4.99 12.49
CA GLN A 119 -10.57 3.87 13.05
C GLN A 119 -9.82 3.07 11.99
N GLY A 120 -10.02 3.39 10.71
CA GLY A 120 -9.41 2.69 9.58
C GLY A 120 -10.20 1.48 9.06
N ASN A 121 -11.42 1.22 9.57
CA ASN A 121 -12.23 0.15 9.03
C ASN A 121 -12.78 0.51 7.65
N ILE A 122 -12.61 -0.37 6.69
CA ILE A 122 -13.00 -0.16 5.28
C ILE A 122 -14.52 -0.17 5.19
N LEU A 123 -15.09 0.96 4.80
CA LEU A 123 -16.52 1.15 4.55
C LEU A 123 -16.86 0.93 3.08
N GLY A 124 -15.91 1.18 2.18
CA GLY A 124 -16.12 1.02 0.75
C GLY A 124 -14.84 1.06 -0.07
N LEU A 125 -14.92 0.46 -1.26
CA LEU A 125 -13.84 0.40 -2.26
C LEU A 125 -14.36 0.94 -3.60
N PRO A 126 -14.66 2.25 -3.69
CA PRO A 126 -15.22 2.82 -4.90
C PRO A 126 -14.19 2.90 -6.04
N PRO A 127 -14.62 2.90 -7.30
CA PRO A 127 -13.73 3.15 -8.45
C PRO A 127 -13.17 4.58 -8.46
N MET A 128 -13.90 5.52 -7.87
CA MET A 128 -13.49 6.91 -7.66
C MET A 128 -14.27 7.55 -6.50
N PRO A 129 -13.70 8.52 -5.76
CA PRO A 129 -14.37 9.12 -4.61
C PRO A 129 -15.70 9.82 -4.92
N SER A 130 -15.84 10.36 -6.12
CA SER A 130 -17.03 11.14 -6.53
C SER A 130 -18.29 10.30 -6.78
N VAL A 131 -18.19 8.95 -6.77
CA VAL A 131 -19.38 8.08 -6.88
C VAL A 131 -19.91 7.62 -5.52
N VAL A 132 -19.22 8.00 -4.44
CA VAL A 132 -19.66 7.66 -3.09
C VAL A 132 -20.73 8.65 -2.65
N ASP A 133 -21.87 8.11 -2.22
CA ASP A 133 -22.90 8.87 -1.53
C ASP A 133 -22.67 8.72 -0.01
N PHE A 134 -22.30 9.82 0.62
CA PHE A 134 -22.01 9.86 2.06
C PHE A 134 -23.25 10.03 2.92
N ASP A 135 -24.44 10.35 2.36
CA ASP A 135 -25.69 10.50 3.15
C ASP A 135 -26.03 9.24 3.96
N GLY A 136 -25.73 8.07 3.38
CA GLY A 136 -25.96 6.77 4.02
C GLY A 136 -24.93 6.31 5.06
N ALA A 137 -23.80 7.03 5.21
CA ALA A 137 -22.70 6.60 6.08
C ALA A 137 -22.91 6.90 7.59
N GLY A 138 -23.96 7.65 7.93
CA GLY A 138 -24.21 8.11 9.29
C GLY A 138 -23.27 9.26 9.70
N PHE A 139 -23.49 9.84 10.90
CA PHE A 139 -22.64 10.94 11.40
C PHE A 139 -21.27 10.43 11.85
N GLY A 140 -20.25 11.26 11.68
CA GLY A 140 -18.88 10.93 12.06
C GLY A 140 -17.86 11.47 11.09
N THR A 141 -16.71 10.81 11.02
CA THR A 141 -15.65 11.16 10.05
C THR A 141 -15.32 9.95 9.20
N CYS A 142 -15.38 10.11 7.89
CA CYS A 142 -14.81 9.17 6.94
C CYS A 142 -13.47 9.69 6.44
N LEU A 143 -12.58 8.77 6.09
CA LEU A 143 -11.29 9.07 5.50
C LEU A 143 -11.22 8.47 4.10
N ILE A 144 -10.77 9.25 3.15
CA ILE A 144 -10.54 8.79 1.76
C ILE A 144 -9.04 8.60 1.58
N TRP A 145 -8.66 7.45 1.01
CA TRP A 145 -7.30 7.05 0.71
C TRP A 145 -7.20 6.57 -0.74
N HIS A 146 -6.00 6.65 -1.28
CA HIS A 146 -5.64 5.91 -2.50
C HIS A 146 -4.67 4.79 -2.12
N LEU A 147 -5.00 3.57 -2.49
CA LEU A 147 -4.21 2.36 -2.28
C LEU A 147 -3.56 1.96 -3.60
N SER A 148 -2.24 1.89 -3.64
CA SER A 148 -1.46 1.31 -4.74
C SER A 148 -0.87 -0.02 -4.30
N PHE A 149 -0.91 -1.04 -5.16
CA PHE A 149 -0.48 -2.38 -4.77
C PHE A 149 -0.03 -3.24 -5.94
N GLU A 150 0.75 -4.27 -5.63
CA GLU A 150 1.13 -5.33 -6.57
C GLU A 150 0.16 -6.51 -6.47
N ASN A 151 0.27 -7.46 -7.40
CA ASN A 151 -0.56 -8.66 -7.40
C ASN A 151 -0.35 -9.46 -6.10
N GLY A 152 -1.43 -10.08 -5.61
CA GLY A 152 -1.39 -10.89 -4.39
C GLY A 152 -1.78 -10.12 -3.11
N LEU A 153 -2.16 -8.85 -3.18
CA LEU A 153 -2.74 -8.15 -2.04
C LEU A 153 -4.00 -8.88 -1.56
N THR A 154 -4.12 -9.05 -0.25
CA THR A 154 -5.32 -9.56 0.43
C THR A 154 -5.73 -8.62 1.56
N GLY A 155 -6.94 -8.78 2.08
CA GLY A 155 -7.46 -7.95 3.18
C GLY A 155 -8.11 -6.65 2.76
N ALA A 156 -8.03 -6.24 1.50
CA ALA A 156 -8.70 -5.05 0.97
C ALA A 156 -10.19 -5.36 0.71
N GLU A 157 -10.96 -5.52 1.78
CA GLU A 157 -12.39 -5.88 1.76
C GLU A 157 -13.16 -5.01 2.76
N VAL A 158 -14.43 -4.74 2.47
CA VAL A 158 -15.32 -4.00 3.38
C VAL A 158 -15.45 -4.76 4.71
N GLY A 159 -15.25 -4.04 5.80
CA GLY A 159 -15.27 -4.56 7.17
C GLY A 159 -13.90 -4.89 7.74
N ASN A 160 -12.86 -5.03 6.90
CA ASN A 160 -11.47 -5.15 7.35
C ASN A 160 -10.88 -3.77 7.68
N ASN A 161 -9.75 -3.76 8.39
CA ASN A 161 -9.05 -2.53 8.72
C ASN A 161 -7.88 -2.27 7.74
N ALA A 162 -7.89 -1.10 7.10
CA ALA A 162 -6.87 -0.74 6.10
C ALA A 162 -5.45 -0.56 6.69
N MET A 163 -5.33 -0.41 8.02
CA MET A 163 -4.03 -0.22 8.69
C MET A 163 -3.43 -1.52 9.21
N THR A 164 -4.25 -2.57 9.43
CA THR A 164 -3.81 -3.80 10.10
C THR A 164 -4.05 -5.08 9.31
N ASP A 165 -5.05 -5.10 8.41
CA ASP A 165 -5.50 -6.35 7.78
C ASP A 165 -5.02 -6.50 6.33
N LEU A 166 -4.45 -5.45 5.74
CA LEU A 166 -3.84 -5.53 4.42
C LEU A 166 -2.55 -6.36 4.47
N VAL A 167 -2.45 -7.36 3.62
CA VAL A 167 -1.26 -8.23 3.51
C VAL A 167 -0.83 -8.31 2.05
N GLY A 168 0.42 -7.97 1.79
CA GLY A 168 1.01 -7.96 0.45
C GLY A 168 1.93 -6.75 0.26
N CYS A 169 2.29 -6.49 -0.98
CA CYS A 169 3.09 -5.34 -1.35
C CYS A 169 2.16 -4.17 -1.74
N TYR A 170 2.03 -3.19 -0.86
CA TYR A 170 1.12 -2.05 -1.02
C TYR A 170 1.64 -0.78 -0.35
N ASN A 171 1.01 0.35 -0.69
CA ASN A 171 1.19 1.62 0.01
C ASN A 171 -0.10 2.43 -0.08
N LEU A 172 -0.46 3.12 1.02
CA LEU A 172 -1.57 4.06 1.09
C LEU A 172 -1.04 5.50 0.93
N SER A 173 -1.83 6.35 0.27
CA SER A 173 -1.60 7.79 0.25
C SER A 173 -1.78 8.42 1.65
N ASN A 174 -1.60 9.74 1.76
CA ASN A 174 -2.24 10.49 2.84
C ASN A 174 -3.77 10.37 2.72
N SER A 175 -4.50 10.70 3.79
CA SER A 175 -5.97 10.71 3.77
C SER A 175 -6.54 12.13 3.58
N ILE A 176 -7.78 12.18 3.09
CA ILE A 176 -8.64 13.36 3.12
C ILE A 176 -9.85 13.05 4.00
N ALA A 177 -10.12 13.95 4.96
CA ALA A 177 -11.27 13.81 5.85
C ALA A 177 -12.57 14.29 5.19
N VAL A 178 -13.63 13.53 5.40
CA VAL A 178 -15.03 13.88 5.10
C VAL A 178 -15.79 13.90 6.43
N MET A 179 -16.19 15.06 6.86
CA MET A 179 -16.96 15.25 8.10
C MET A 179 -18.46 15.14 7.81
N LEU A 180 -19.15 14.26 8.52
CA LEU A 180 -20.56 13.95 8.35
C LEU A 180 -21.31 14.44 9.58
N VAL A 181 -22.08 15.52 9.42
CA VAL A 181 -22.84 16.18 10.49
C VAL A 181 -24.32 15.90 10.36
N MET A 182 -25.04 15.80 11.49
CA MET A 182 -26.50 15.62 11.48
C MET A 182 -27.23 16.95 11.39
N VAL A 183 -28.26 17.02 10.56
CA VAL A 183 -29.20 18.16 10.46
C VAL A 183 -29.89 18.48 11.81
N LEU A 184 -30.05 17.49 12.67
CA LEU A 184 -30.82 17.64 13.92
C LEU A 184 -30.21 18.63 14.91
N LEU A 185 -28.90 18.83 14.91
CA LEU A 185 -28.24 19.75 15.85
C LEU A 185 -28.52 21.22 15.53
N ILE A 186 -28.74 21.56 14.28
CA ILE A 186 -29.01 22.94 13.84
C ILE A 186 -30.42 23.38 14.25
N MET A 187 -31.40 22.50 14.18
CA MET A 187 -32.78 22.80 14.59
C MET A 187 -32.92 23.04 16.10
N PHE A 188 -32.16 22.34 16.94
CA PHE A 188 -32.20 22.56 18.39
C PHE A 188 -31.56 23.89 18.79
N GLN A 189 -30.53 24.35 18.12
CA GLN A 189 -29.94 25.66 18.39
C GLN A 189 -30.87 26.80 17.96
N GLU A 190 -31.56 26.69 16.83
CA GLU A 190 -32.51 27.72 16.41
C GLU A 190 -33.77 27.76 17.29
N LEU A 191 -34.27 26.61 17.75
CA LEU A 191 -35.42 26.57 18.68
C LEU A 191 -35.05 27.21 20.04
N HIS A 192 -33.87 26.90 20.57
CA HIS A 192 -33.42 27.48 21.85
C HIS A 192 -33.16 28.98 21.77
N LEU A 193 -32.69 29.48 20.63
CA LEU A 193 -32.51 30.92 20.38
C LEU A 193 -33.84 31.66 20.20
N ARG A 194 -34.93 30.98 19.80
CA ARG A 194 -36.27 31.60 19.74
C ARG A 194 -36.94 31.68 21.10
N GLU A 195 -36.78 30.68 21.96
CA GLU A 195 -37.33 30.72 23.35
C GLU A 195 -36.70 31.77 24.25
N ILE A 196 -35.43 32.21 23.95
CA ILE A 196 -34.74 33.25 24.73
C ILE A 196 -35.17 34.66 24.28
N ARG A 197 -35.90 34.81 23.16
CA ARG A 197 -36.31 36.10 22.60
C ARG A 197 -37.77 36.48 22.86
N GLU A 198 -38.55 35.60 23.49
CA GLU A 198 -39.89 35.91 24.02
C GLU A 198 -39.84 36.16 25.55
#